data_44e80a6c3766d863f377a4e4d531faeb
#
_entry.id   44e80a6c3766d863f377a4e4d531faeb
#
_cell.length_a   1.000
_cell.length_b   1.000
_cell.length_c   1.000
_cell.angle_alpha   90.00
_cell.angle_beta   90.00
_cell.angle_gamma   90.00
#
_symmetry.space_group_name_H-M   'P 1'
#
loop_
_entity.id
_entity.type
_entity.pdbx_description
1 polymer ?
#
loop_
_entity_poly.entity_id
_entity_poly.type
_entity_poly.pdbx_seq_one_letter_code
_entity_poly.pdbx_strand_id
1 'polypeptide(L)'
;TAVTTLLRDVGYACSTIYGLDVTWTYNVDALKAMLRHFKYSPDIKFVDRRYYSDGTWRSMMSNELVNGRPIWICGQDENGTGGHSFVCCGIDKSGRYYINWGWGGNADGYFDLNAFSPYSYAYNNEQQALMNIKPIEEGENAEDFSLIPHVGDVNLLYQINQGSPVVEFLIYTTNTSDRTISGKIGYALYRDGAMLTSGITELVYHPELLGNWWYESMRHVSTPELLGL
;
A
#
# COMPACT_ATOMS: atom_id res chain seq x y z
N THR A 1 -8.52 23.89 20.65
CA THR A 1 -7.05 23.86 20.81
C THR A 1 -6.35 23.61 19.48
N ALA A 2 -5.06 23.94 19.36
CA ALA A 2 -4.30 23.68 18.13
C ALA A 2 -4.32 22.18 17.72
N VAL A 3 -4.25 21.28 18.69
CA VAL A 3 -4.34 19.83 18.45
C VAL A 3 -5.68 19.44 17.86
N THR A 4 -6.79 19.94 18.41
CA THR A 4 -8.13 19.65 17.92
C THR A 4 -8.31 20.16 16.48
N THR A 5 -7.77 21.34 16.18
CA THR A 5 -7.78 21.91 14.83
C THR A 5 -7.00 21.02 13.88
N LEU A 6 -5.77 20.62 14.24
CA LEU A 6 -4.95 19.72 13.42
C LEU A 6 -5.65 18.39 13.13
N LEU A 7 -6.23 17.74 14.15
CA LEU A 7 -6.94 16.47 13.97
C LEU A 7 -8.14 16.61 13.02
N ARG A 8 -8.90 17.71 13.16
CA ARG A 8 -10.00 18.02 12.24
C ARG A 8 -9.50 18.20 10.81
N ASP A 9 -8.43 18.98 10.63
CA ASP A 9 -7.90 19.31 9.31
C ASP A 9 -7.30 18.06 8.64
N VAL A 10 -6.64 17.17 9.40
CA VAL A 10 -6.20 15.86 8.93
C VAL A 10 -7.39 15.02 8.48
N GLY A 11 -8.46 14.96 9.28
CA GLY A 11 -9.66 14.21 8.91
C GLY A 11 -10.29 14.69 7.60
N TYR A 12 -10.38 16.00 7.40
CA TYR A 12 -10.86 16.56 6.13
C TYR A 12 -9.92 16.28 4.96
N ALA A 13 -8.61 16.46 5.17
CA ALA A 13 -7.62 16.20 4.13
C ALA A 13 -7.61 14.73 3.67
N CYS A 14 -7.85 13.80 4.60
CA CYS A 14 -7.92 12.36 4.32
C CYS A 14 -9.31 11.92 3.82
N SER A 15 -10.24 12.83 3.54
CA SER A 15 -11.63 12.48 3.16
C SER A 15 -12.28 11.48 4.12
N THR A 16 -12.00 11.62 5.40
CA THR A 16 -12.46 10.68 6.45
C THR A 16 -13.98 10.58 6.49
N ILE A 17 -14.48 9.37 6.45
CA ILE A 17 -15.90 9.07 6.58
C ILE A 17 -16.22 8.91 8.07
N TYR A 18 -16.94 9.86 8.61
CA TYR A 18 -17.36 9.86 10.01
C TYR A 18 -18.71 9.17 10.15
N GLY A 19 -18.72 7.96 10.69
CA GLY A 19 -19.93 7.19 10.98
C GLY A 19 -20.26 7.18 12.47
N LEU A 20 -21.44 6.70 12.81
CA LEU A 20 -21.87 6.57 14.21
C LEU A 20 -21.12 5.45 14.93
N ASP A 21 -20.89 4.34 14.23
CA ASP A 21 -20.27 3.15 14.82
C ASP A 21 -18.79 3.03 14.43
N VAL A 22 -18.42 3.45 13.22
CA VAL A 22 -17.06 3.36 12.68
C VAL A 22 -16.69 4.64 11.94
N THR A 23 -15.47 5.11 12.18
CA THR A 23 -14.86 6.20 11.42
C THR A 23 -13.66 5.63 10.65
N TRP A 24 -13.57 5.88 9.36
CA TRP A 24 -12.57 5.27 8.52
C TRP A 24 -12.13 6.16 7.35
N THR A 25 -10.96 5.86 6.78
CA THR A 25 -10.45 6.46 5.56
C THR A 25 -9.69 5.40 4.77
N TYR A 26 -9.49 5.66 3.50
CA TYR A 26 -8.64 4.79 2.68
C TYR A 26 -7.17 5.18 2.79
N ASN A 27 -6.29 4.19 2.71
CA ASN A 27 -4.84 4.40 2.79
C ASN A 27 -4.33 5.34 1.71
N VAL A 28 -4.91 5.26 0.51
CA VAL A 28 -4.57 6.13 -0.61
C VAL A 28 -4.98 7.59 -0.36
N ASP A 29 -6.08 7.84 0.34
CA ASP A 29 -6.51 9.20 0.68
C ASP A 29 -5.60 9.82 1.74
N ALA A 30 -5.12 9.02 2.69
CA ALA A 30 -4.10 9.47 3.63
C ALA A 30 -2.79 9.84 2.91
N LEU A 31 -2.36 9.04 1.93
CA LEU A 31 -1.21 9.36 1.09
C LEU A 31 -1.42 10.67 0.31
N LYS A 32 -2.58 10.83 -0.35
CA LYS A 32 -2.94 12.07 -1.04
C LYS A 32 -2.91 13.28 -0.10
N ALA A 33 -3.42 13.12 1.12
CA ALA A 33 -3.40 14.17 2.12
C ALA A 33 -1.97 14.58 2.49
N MET A 34 -1.09 13.61 2.73
CA MET A 34 0.33 13.88 3.04
C MET A 34 1.00 14.69 1.94
N LEU A 35 0.80 14.33 0.69
CA LEU A 35 1.40 15.00 -0.46
C LEU A 35 0.81 16.40 -0.70
N ARG A 36 -0.51 16.53 -0.71
CA ARG A 36 -1.20 17.76 -1.13
C ARG A 36 -1.31 18.81 -0.03
N HIS A 37 -1.44 18.39 1.22
CA HIS A 37 -1.78 19.29 2.30
C HIS A 37 -0.68 19.43 3.35
N PHE A 38 0.17 18.41 3.51
CA PHE A 38 1.16 18.38 4.58
C PHE A 38 2.61 18.45 4.11
N LYS A 39 2.85 18.69 2.83
CA LYS A 39 4.17 18.89 2.23
C LYS A 39 5.16 17.75 2.53
N TYR A 40 4.71 16.53 2.36
CA TYR A 40 5.59 15.37 2.35
C TYR A 40 6.18 15.17 0.95
N SER A 41 7.35 14.54 0.91
CA SER A 41 8.06 14.22 -0.33
C SER A 41 7.24 13.28 -1.23
N PRO A 42 7.25 13.47 -2.56
CA PRO A 42 6.61 12.56 -3.51
C PRO A 42 7.24 11.17 -3.54
N ASP A 43 8.39 10.97 -2.88
CA ASP A 43 9.07 9.69 -2.74
C ASP A 43 8.37 8.70 -1.80
N ILE A 44 7.29 9.09 -1.12
CA ILE A 44 6.51 8.17 -0.29
C ILE A 44 6.11 6.94 -1.12
N LYS A 45 6.29 5.76 -0.53
CA LYS A 45 5.95 4.48 -1.15
C LYS A 45 4.76 3.85 -0.45
N PHE A 46 3.74 3.53 -1.22
CA PHE A 46 2.68 2.65 -0.77
C PHE A 46 3.10 1.20 -1.09
N VAL A 47 3.14 0.36 -0.08
CA VAL A 47 3.58 -1.03 -0.21
C VAL A 47 2.58 -1.99 0.44
N ASP A 48 2.38 -3.13 -0.20
CA ASP A 48 1.53 -4.20 0.32
C ASP A 48 2.41 -5.38 0.68
N ARG A 49 2.32 -5.85 1.93
CA ARG A 49 3.16 -6.90 2.48
C ARG A 49 3.08 -8.21 1.72
N ARG A 50 1.95 -8.49 1.07
CA ARG A 50 1.73 -9.74 0.31
C ARG A 50 2.78 -9.98 -0.77
N TYR A 51 3.41 -8.91 -1.28
CA TYR A 51 4.40 -9.00 -2.37
C TYR A 51 5.85 -9.12 -1.89
N TYR A 52 6.05 -9.24 -0.58
CA TYR A 52 7.38 -9.29 0.01
C TYR A 52 7.54 -10.51 0.91
N SER A 53 8.70 -11.15 0.85
CA SER A 53 9.07 -12.13 1.86
C SER A 53 9.21 -11.45 3.23
N ASP A 54 9.04 -12.21 4.31
CA ASP A 54 9.24 -11.68 5.67
C ASP A 54 10.63 -11.06 5.86
N GLY A 55 11.67 -11.64 5.26
CA GLY A 55 13.02 -11.09 5.30
C GLY A 55 13.13 -9.74 4.60
N THR A 56 12.54 -9.61 3.41
CA THR A 56 12.52 -8.35 2.66
C THR A 56 11.70 -7.29 3.40
N TRP A 57 10.52 -7.65 3.89
CA TRP A 57 9.66 -6.74 4.65
C TRP A 57 10.35 -6.22 5.90
N ARG A 58 10.97 -7.12 6.67
CA ARG A 58 11.78 -6.76 7.84
C ARG A 58 12.91 -5.80 7.49
N SER A 59 13.61 -6.06 6.40
CA SER A 59 14.72 -5.20 5.94
C SER A 59 14.21 -3.82 5.55
N MET A 60 13.09 -3.72 4.84
CA MET A 60 12.45 -2.45 4.47
C MET A 60 12.07 -1.64 5.72
N MET A 61 11.34 -2.26 6.65
CA MET A 61 10.93 -1.58 7.89
C MET A 61 12.13 -1.12 8.72
N SER A 62 13.12 -2.00 8.89
CA SER A 62 14.33 -1.66 9.66
C SER A 62 15.09 -0.50 9.03
N ASN A 63 15.19 -0.48 7.69
CA ASN A 63 15.84 0.61 6.98
C ASN A 63 15.14 1.97 7.20
N GLU A 64 13.80 1.99 7.21
CA GLU A 64 13.04 3.21 7.53
C GLU A 64 13.38 3.71 8.94
N LEU A 65 13.28 2.83 9.92
CA LEU A 65 13.44 3.19 11.33
C LEU A 65 14.88 3.60 11.69
N VAL A 66 15.89 2.96 11.11
CA VAL A 66 17.30 3.35 11.29
C VAL A 66 17.58 4.72 10.69
N ASN A 67 16.88 5.09 9.63
CA ASN A 67 16.96 6.43 9.03
C ASN A 67 16.02 7.46 9.70
N GLY A 68 15.42 7.13 10.84
CA GLY A 68 14.56 8.03 11.60
C GLY A 68 13.21 8.32 10.94
N ARG A 69 12.79 7.50 9.99
CA ARG A 69 11.51 7.65 9.31
C ARG A 69 10.46 6.73 9.94
N PRO A 70 9.35 7.28 10.46
CA PRO A 70 8.23 6.47 10.91
C PRO A 70 7.55 5.79 9.73
N ILE A 71 6.92 4.64 10.00
CA ILE A 71 6.14 3.90 9.03
C ILE A 71 4.69 3.95 9.45
N TRP A 72 3.80 4.37 8.55
CA TRP A 72 2.38 4.22 8.76
C TRP A 72 1.95 2.85 8.24
N ILE A 73 1.35 2.04 9.09
CA ILE A 73 0.92 0.68 8.77
C ILE A 73 -0.58 0.56 9.01
N CYS A 74 -1.26 -0.18 8.16
CA CYS A 74 -2.59 -0.68 8.44
C CYS A 74 -2.61 -2.20 8.30
N GLY A 75 -3.54 -2.82 9.01
CA GLY A 75 -3.79 -4.26 8.93
C GLY A 75 -5.24 -4.57 9.26
N GLN A 76 -5.69 -5.72 8.80
CA GLN A 76 -6.98 -6.29 9.15
C GLN A 76 -6.82 -7.22 10.36
N ASP A 77 -7.80 -7.18 11.25
CA ASP A 77 -7.84 -8.11 12.38
C ASP A 77 -8.13 -9.53 11.89
N GLU A 78 -7.34 -10.48 12.36
CA GLU A 78 -7.48 -11.89 12.00
C GLU A 78 -8.85 -12.47 12.38
N ASN A 79 -9.51 -11.89 13.37
CA ASN A 79 -10.86 -12.28 13.81
C ASN A 79 -11.99 -11.61 12.99
N GLY A 80 -11.64 -10.80 11.99
CA GLY A 80 -12.62 -10.14 11.13
C GLY A 80 -13.38 -8.98 11.79
N THR A 81 -12.86 -8.40 12.88
CA THR A 81 -13.50 -7.28 13.59
C THR A 81 -13.25 -5.92 12.94
N GLY A 82 -12.50 -5.88 11.85
CA GLY A 82 -12.19 -4.68 11.08
C GLY A 82 -10.70 -4.39 10.98
N GLY A 83 -10.38 -3.29 10.34
CA GLY A 83 -8.99 -2.82 10.16
C GLY A 83 -8.60 -1.74 11.14
N HIS A 84 -7.28 -1.54 11.29
CA HIS A 84 -6.72 -0.44 12.06
C HIS A 84 -5.46 0.09 11.39
N SER A 85 -5.26 1.41 11.52
CA SER A 85 -4.03 2.08 11.09
C SER A 85 -3.24 2.55 12.30
N PHE A 86 -1.94 2.31 12.30
CA PHE A 86 -1.05 2.62 13.42
C PHE A 86 0.34 3.04 12.92
N VAL A 87 1.14 3.55 13.82
CA VAL A 87 2.50 4.04 13.47
C VAL A 87 3.55 3.13 14.10
N CYS A 88 4.46 2.63 13.26
CA CYS A 88 5.68 2.00 13.70
C CYS A 88 6.80 3.06 13.71
N CYS A 89 7.35 3.36 14.88
CA CYS A 89 8.30 4.46 15.05
C CYS A 89 9.60 4.08 15.76
N GLY A 90 9.84 2.80 15.99
CA GLY A 90 11.08 2.34 16.61
C GLY A 90 11.35 0.86 16.39
N ILE A 91 12.60 0.48 16.60
CA ILE A 91 13.05 -0.90 16.60
C ILE A 91 14.04 -1.09 17.76
N ASP A 92 13.91 -2.17 18.52
CA ASP A 92 14.84 -2.48 19.60
C ASP A 92 15.97 -3.41 19.12
N LYS A 93 16.93 -3.67 20.01
CA LYS A 93 18.10 -4.52 19.72
C LYS A 93 17.73 -5.99 19.46
N SER A 94 16.53 -6.42 19.87
CA SER A 94 16.03 -7.76 19.61
C SER A 94 15.25 -7.86 18.30
N GLY A 95 15.08 -6.73 17.58
CA GLY A 95 14.36 -6.67 16.31
C GLY A 95 12.85 -6.56 16.46
N ARG A 96 12.35 -6.15 17.65
CA ARG A 96 10.94 -5.86 17.86
C ARG A 96 10.65 -4.40 17.51
N TYR A 97 9.46 -4.15 17.01
CA TYR A 97 9.01 -2.87 16.49
C TYR A 97 8.17 -2.14 17.53
N TYR A 98 8.49 -0.88 17.81
CA TYR A 98 7.68 -0.04 18.68
C TYR A 98 6.47 0.49 17.90
N ILE A 99 5.29 0.13 18.38
CA ILE A 99 4.02 0.50 17.78
C ILE A 99 3.30 1.52 18.66
N ASN A 100 2.87 2.60 18.04
CA ASN A 100 1.92 3.56 18.58
C ASN A 100 0.56 3.28 17.92
N TRP A 101 -0.38 2.81 18.70
CA TRP A 101 -1.71 2.42 18.22
C TRP A 101 -2.65 3.61 17.98
N GLY A 102 -2.27 4.82 18.40
CA GLY A 102 -3.14 6.00 18.31
C GLY A 102 -4.21 6.05 19.39
N TRP A 103 -4.13 5.21 20.41
CA TRP A 103 -5.13 5.10 21.50
C TRP A 103 -4.70 5.85 22.77
N GLY A 104 -4.04 6.99 22.61
CA GLY A 104 -3.59 7.79 23.75
C GLY A 104 -2.52 7.12 24.60
N GLY A 105 -1.68 6.28 23.99
CA GLY A 105 -0.62 5.51 24.66
C GLY A 105 -1.07 4.15 25.18
N ASN A 106 -2.36 3.81 25.07
CA ASN A 106 -2.85 2.51 25.50
C ASN A 106 -2.35 1.41 24.55
N ALA A 107 -1.80 0.34 25.11
CA ALA A 107 -1.20 -0.80 24.42
C ALA A 107 0.06 -0.46 23.57
N ASP A 108 0.53 0.77 23.56
CA ASP A 108 1.79 1.12 22.88
C ASP A 108 2.94 0.27 23.45
N GLY A 109 3.83 -0.19 22.58
CA GLY A 109 4.92 -1.04 23.01
C GLY A 109 5.65 -1.74 21.87
N TYR A 110 6.49 -2.69 22.24
CA TYR A 110 7.29 -3.48 21.30
C TYR A 110 6.61 -4.79 20.93
N PHE A 111 6.47 -5.02 19.63
CA PHE A 111 5.82 -6.19 19.04
C PHE A 111 6.74 -6.88 18.04
N ASP A 112 6.59 -8.18 17.90
CA ASP A 112 7.21 -8.94 16.82
C ASP A 112 6.52 -8.65 15.49
N LEU A 113 7.25 -8.81 14.38
CA LEU A 113 6.78 -8.48 13.04
C LEU A 113 5.45 -9.15 12.66
N ASN A 114 5.22 -10.36 13.12
CA ASN A 114 4.05 -11.17 12.80
C ASN A 114 3.06 -11.25 13.98
N ALA A 115 3.17 -10.36 14.94
CA ALA A 115 2.38 -10.37 16.16
C ALA A 115 1.99 -8.95 16.58
N PHE A 116 1.45 -8.16 15.66
CA PHE A 116 0.87 -6.85 15.95
C PHE A 116 -0.50 -7.04 16.59
N SER A 117 -0.47 -7.46 17.86
CA SER A 117 -1.65 -7.97 18.57
C SER A 117 -1.86 -7.22 19.89
N PRO A 118 -2.41 -5.99 19.85
CA PRO A 118 -2.79 -5.28 21.07
C PRO A 118 -4.08 -5.86 21.63
N TYR A 119 -4.09 -6.16 22.92
CA TYR A 119 -5.24 -6.78 23.61
C TYR A 119 -5.73 -8.06 22.94
N SER A 120 -6.99 -8.07 22.47
CA SER A 120 -7.64 -9.21 21.78
C SER A 120 -7.60 -9.09 20.24
N TYR A 121 -7.03 -8.01 19.72
CA TYR A 121 -6.91 -7.80 18.27
C TYR A 121 -5.62 -8.41 17.73
N ALA A 122 -5.61 -8.71 16.42
CA ALA A 122 -4.43 -9.22 15.72
C ALA A 122 -4.38 -8.66 14.29
N TYR A 123 -3.77 -7.48 14.12
CA TYR A 123 -3.72 -6.74 12.84
C TYR A 123 -2.59 -7.24 11.92
N ASN A 124 -2.54 -8.56 11.72
CA ASN A 124 -1.48 -9.20 10.95
C ASN A 124 -1.88 -9.53 9.51
N ASN A 125 -3.19 -9.49 9.20
CA ASN A 125 -3.69 -9.76 7.86
C ASN A 125 -3.68 -8.50 6.98
N GLU A 126 -3.51 -8.69 5.68
CA GLU A 126 -3.61 -7.66 4.64
C GLU A 126 -2.84 -6.37 4.99
N GLN A 127 -1.65 -6.53 5.56
CA GLN A 127 -0.86 -5.39 5.96
C GLN A 127 -0.39 -4.58 4.75
N GLN A 128 -0.63 -3.27 4.82
CA GLN A 128 -0.13 -2.27 3.88
C GLN A 128 0.62 -1.19 4.67
N ALA A 129 1.57 -0.52 4.01
CA ALA A 129 2.32 0.53 4.67
C ALA A 129 2.62 1.70 3.74
N LEU A 130 2.73 2.89 4.35
CA LEU A 130 3.41 4.03 3.75
C LEU A 130 4.82 4.10 4.33
N MET A 131 5.81 4.07 3.46
CA MET A 131 7.23 4.14 3.78
C MET A 131 7.88 5.33 3.08
N ASN A 132 9.10 5.67 3.48
CA ASN A 132 9.82 6.85 3.02
C ASN A 132 9.08 8.15 3.34
N ILE A 133 8.44 8.19 4.51
CA ILE A 133 7.74 9.37 5.01
C ILE A 133 8.79 10.39 5.48
N LYS A 134 8.98 11.42 4.68
CA LYS A 134 9.90 12.52 4.96
C LYS A 134 9.30 13.84 4.46
N PRO A 135 9.70 15.00 5.03
CA PRO A 135 9.31 16.29 4.46
C PRO A 135 9.80 16.43 3.02
N ILE A 136 9.09 17.25 2.23
CA ILE A 136 9.53 17.61 0.89
C ILE A 136 10.86 18.37 0.95
N GLU A 137 11.78 18.02 0.07
CA GLU A 137 13.10 18.67 -0.03
C GLU A 137 13.07 19.83 -1.05
N GLU A 138 14.07 20.70 -1.00
CA GLU A 138 14.20 21.80 -1.96
C GLU A 138 14.37 21.23 -3.38
N GLY A 139 13.52 21.67 -4.29
CA GLY A 139 13.50 21.19 -5.68
C GLY A 139 12.58 20.02 -5.96
N GLU A 140 12.04 19.35 -4.94
CA GLU A 140 10.98 18.36 -5.12
C GLU A 140 9.62 19.04 -5.32
N ASN A 141 8.77 18.42 -6.14
CA ASN A 141 7.39 18.84 -6.34
C ASN A 141 6.44 17.71 -5.95
N ALA A 142 5.57 17.94 -4.97
CA ALA A 142 4.59 16.95 -4.52
C ALA A 142 3.64 16.49 -5.64
N GLU A 143 3.48 17.28 -6.70
CA GLU A 143 2.67 16.90 -7.86
C GLU A 143 3.36 15.90 -8.79
N ASP A 144 4.66 15.64 -8.61
CA ASP A 144 5.38 14.65 -9.42
C ASP A 144 5.01 13.22 -9.04
N PHE A 145 4.34 13.03 -7.90
CA PHE A 145 3.77 11.75 -7.52
C PHE A 145 2.52 11.46 -8.34
N SER A 146 2.58 10.46 -9.18
CA SER A 146 1.56 10.29 -10.19
C SER A 146 0.83 8.95 -10.17
N LEU A 147 1.45 7.87 -9.75
CA LEU A 147 0.87 6.55 -9.89
C LEU A 147 1.34 5.60 -8.79
N ILE A 148 0.39 5.00 -8.09
CA ILE A 148 0.68 3.87 -7.21
C ILE A 148 0.25 2.60 -7.95
N PRO A 149 1.18 1.78 -8.43
CA PRO A 149 0.81 0.46 -8.87
C PRO A 149 0.40 -0.36 -7.64
N HIS A 150 -0.82 -0.81 -7.62
CA HIS A 150 -1.27 -1.83 -6.70
C HIS A 150 -1.52 -3.08 -7.53
N VAL A 151 -0.77 -4.11 -7.27
CA VAL A 151 -1.07 -5.41 -7.85
C VAL A 151 -2.15 -6.02 -6.96
N GLY A 152 -3.38 -6.03 -7.44
CA GLY A 152 -4.47 -6.76 -6.82
C GLY A 152 -4.19 -8.28 -6.83
N ASP A 153 -5.09 -9.05 -6.29
CA ASP A 153 -4.93 -10.50 -6.28
C ASP A 153 -4.62 -10.99 -7.69
N VAL A 154 -3.45 -11.62 -7.84
CA VAL A 154 -3.13 -12.35 -9.04
C VAL A 154 -4.01 -13.60 -9.02
N ASN A 155 -5.25 -13.44 -9.44
CA ASN A 155 -6.10 -14.57 -9.72
C ASN A 155 -5.54 -15.24 -10.96
N LEU A 156 -4.74 -16.27 -10.76
CA LEU A 156 -4.35 -17.19 -11.80
C LEU A 156 -5.61 -17.99 -12.19
N LEU A 157 -6.44 -17.40 -13.04
CA LEU A 157 -7.52 -18.13 -13.69
C LEU A 157 -6.91 -18.98 -14.80
N TYR A 158 -6.68 -20.23 -14.47
CA TYR A 158 -6.35 -21.24 -15.45
C TYR A 158 -7.61 -21.57 -16.27
N GLN A 159 -7.67 -21.08 -17.48
CA GLN A 159 -8.72 -21.45 -18.44
C GLN A 159 -8.09 -22.16 -19.64
N ILE A 160 -8.65 -23.32 -19.99
CA ILE A 160 -8.34 -23.96 -21.26
C ILE A 160 -9.39 -23.46 -22.27
N ASN A 161 -9.04 -22.44 -23.03
CA ASN A 161 -9.83 -22.01 -24.17
C ASN A 161 -9.28 -22.67 -25.45
N GLN A 162 -10.10 -23.52 -26.08
CA GLN A 162 -9.78 -24.17 -27.34
C GLN A 162 -8.42 -24.91 -27.38
N GLY A 163 -8.03 -25.53 -26.25
CA GLY A 163 -6.79 -26.29 -26.16
C GLY A 163 -5.53 -25.49 -25.82
N SER A 164 -5.66 -24.19 -25.63
CA SER A 164 -4.54 -23.35 -25.16
C SER A 164 -4.77 -22.87 -23.73
N PRO A 165 -3.82 -23.06 -22.82
CA PRO A 165 -3.89 -22.53 -21.48
C PRO A 165 -3.75 -21.00 -21.52
N VAL A 166 -4.61 -20.32 -20.79
CA VAL A 166 -4.58 -18.87 -20.61
C VAL A 166 -4.37 -18.55 -19.13
N VAL A 167 -3.40 -17.72 -18.85
CA VAL A 167 -3.19 -17.14 -17.53
C VAL A 167 -3.70 -15.70 -17.58
N GLU A 168 -4.71 -15.42 -16.78
CA GLU A 168 -5.20 -14.06 -16.58
C GLU A 168 -4.64 -13.50 -15.27
N PHE A 169 -4.24 -12.25 -15.29
CA PHE A 169 -3.94 -11.50 -14.08
C PHE A 169 -4.50 -10.09 -14.17
N LEU A 170 -4.93 -9.60 -13.03
CA LEU A 170 -5.45 -8.26 -12.86
C LEU A 170 -4.38 -7.37 -12.25
N ILE A 171 -4.15 -6.21 -12.85
CA ILE A 171 -3.29 -5.18 -12.29
C ILE A 171 -4.17 -4.00 -11.94
N TYR A 172 -4.24 -3.68 -10.66
CA TYR A 172 -4.92 -2.50 -10.16
C TYR A 172 -3.93 -1.37 -9.99
N THR A 173 -4.25 -0.22 -10.53
CA THR A 173 -3.45 0.99 -10.40
C THR A 173 -4.36 2.16 -10.07
N THR A 174 -3.87 3.11 -9.27
CA THR A 174 -4.60 4.34 -8.96
C THR A 174 -3.76 5.57 -9.27
N ASN A 175 -4.42 6.59 -9.79
CA ASN A 175 -3.82 7.90 -10.00
C ASN A 175 -4.08 8.75 -8.75
N THR A 176 -3.02 9.10 -8.03
CA THR A 176 -3.10 9.92 -6.81
C THR A 176 -2.98 11.41 -7.09
N SER A 177 -2.68 11.82 -8.32
CA SER A 177 -2.66 13.22 -8.71
C SER A 177 -4.06 13.76 -9.00
N ASP A 178 -4.18 15.07 -9.19
CA ASP A 178 -5.40 15.75 -9.60
C ASP A 178 -5.52 15.97 -11.11
N ARG A 179 -4.59 15.40 -11.87
CA ARG A 179 -4.52 15.52 -13.33
C ARG A 179 -4.57 14.16 -14.01
N THR A 180 -5.03 14.13 -15.25
CA THR A 180 -4.96 12.94 -16.09
C THR A 180 -3.50 12.61 -16.41
N ILE A 181 -3.12 11.36 -16.23
CA ILE A 181 -1.77 10.86 -16.51
C ILE A 181 -1.86 9.80 -17.60
N SER A 182 -0.99 9.92 -18.58
CA SER A 182 -0.80 8.90 -19.60
C SER A 182 0.52 8.17 -19.34
N GLY A 183 0.50 6.86 -19.44
CA GLY A 183 1.67 6.04 -19.17
C GLY A 183 1.58 4.66 -19.81
N LYS A 184 2.56 3.84 -19.48
CA LYS A 184 2.61 2.44 -19.92
C LYS A 184 2.71 1.56 -18.70
N ILE A 185 1.93 0.48 -18.70
CA ILE A 185 2.08 -0.60 -17.73
C ILE A 185 2.62 -1.83 -18.44
N GLY A 186 3.59 -2.49 -17.82
CA GLY A 186 4.18 -3.70 -18.35
C GLY A 186 4.08 -4.85 -17.38
N TYR A 187 4.20 -6.05 -17.90
CA TYR A 187 4.38 -7.27 -17.14
C TYR A 187 5.52 -8.10 -17.72
N ALA A 188 6.16 -8.87 -16.88
CA ALA A 188 7.10 -9.90 -17.32
C ALA A 188 6.93 -11.13 -16.41
N LEU A 189 6.90 -12.30 -17.02
CA LEU A 189 6.82 -13.57 -16.32
C LEU A 189 8.18 -14.26 -16.37
N TYR A 190 8.60 -14.79 -15.24
CA TYR A 190 9.89 -15.47 -15.09
C TYR A 190 9.68 -16.89 -14.55
N ARG A 191 10.50 -17.82 -15.00
CA ARG A 191 10.68 -19.16 -14.40
C ARG A 191 12.17 -19.39 -14.18
N ASP A 192 12.54 -19.73 -12.95
CA ASP A 192 13.93 -20.01 -12.57
C ASP A 192 14.93 -18.91 -12.98
N GLY A 193 14.50 -17.65 -12.90
CA GLY A 193 15.29 -16.48 -13.28
C GLY A 193 15.34 -16.17 -14.78
N ALA A 194 14.76 -17.00 -15.64
CA ALA A 194 14.64 -16.76 -17.07
C ALA A 194 13.30 -16.11 -17.40
N MET A 195 13.30 -15.02 -18.18
CA MET A 195 12.08 -14.38 -18.66
C MET A 195 11.41 -15.26 -19.71
N LEU A 196 10.15 -15.62 -19.45
CA LEU A 196 9.34 -16.43 -20.37
C LEU A 196 8.60 -15.55 -21.37
N THR A 197 7.98 -14.49 -20.88
CA THR A 197 7.20 -13.56 -21.71
C THR A 197 7.07 -12.20 -21.02
N SER A 198 6.81 -11.19 -21.82
CA SER A 198 6.51 -9.83 -21.33
C SER A 198 5.53 -9.13 -22.27
N GLY A 199 4.88 -8.10 -21.78
CA GLY A 199 4.00 -7.26 -22.57
C GLY A 199 3.87 -5.86 -21.99
N ILE A 200 3.51 -4.90 -22.83
CA ILE A 200 3.31 -3.49 -22.47
C ILE A 200 1.97 -3.04 -23.02
N THR A 201 1.25 -2.26 -22.22
CA THR A 201 0.00 -1.59 -22.63
C THR A 201 0.07 -0.11 -22.30
N GLU A 202 -0.45 0.69 -23.19
CA GLU A 202 -0.66 2.12 -22.93
C GLU A 202 -1.94 2.31 -22.14
N LEU A 203 -1.86 3.14 -21.11
CA LEU A 203 -2.98 3.46 -20.23
C LEU A 203 -3.12 4.97 -20.08
N VAL A 204 -4.37 5.41 -19.96
CA VAL A 204 -4.70 6.78 -19.60
C VAL A 204 -5.47 6.72 -18.29
N TYR A 205 -4.92 7.35 -17.26
CA TYR A 205 -5.51 7.41 -15.93
C TYR A 205 -6.11 8.78 -15.70
N HIS A 206 -7.41 8.82 -15.47
CA HIS A 206 -8.10 10.03 -15.06
C HIS A 206 -7.97 10.23 -13.56
N PRO A 207 -7.92 11.49 -13.06
CA PRO A 207 -8.00 11.74 -11.63
C PRO A 207 -9.35 11.25 -11.11
N GLU A 208 -9.34 10.58 -10.00
CA GLU A 208 -10.56 10.10 -9.37
C GLU A 208 -11.27 11.27 -8.68
N LEU A 209 -12.50 11.51 -9.06
CA LEU A 209 -13.31 12.60 -8.51
C LEU A 209 -13.87 12.28 -7.12
N LEU A 210 -14.06 11.01 -6.77
CA LEU A 210 -14.56 10.58 -5.46
C LEU A 210 -14.22 9.10 -5.21
N GLY A 211 -13.33 8.84 -4.26
CA GLY A 211 -13.14 7.52 -3.59
C GLY A 211 -12.68 6.38 -4.51
N ASN A 212 -11.60 5.82 -4.17
CA ASN A 212 -11.07 4.46 -4.38
C ASN A 212 -11.61 3.60 -5.51
N TRP A 213 -11.61 4.07 -6.71
CA TRP A 213 -11.87 3.21 -7.84
C TRP A 213 -10.54 2.74 -8.42
N TRP A 214 -10.38 1.45 -8.42
CA TRP A 214 -9.28 0.76 -9.02
C TRP A 214 -9.50 0.68 -10.53
N TYR A 215 -8.50 1.08 -11.32
CA TYR A 215 -8.52 0.75 -12.74
C TYR A 215 -8.05 -0.69 -12.90
N GLU A 216 -8.95 -1.51 -13.38
CA GLU A 216 -8.72 -2.91 -13.68
C GLU A 216 -8.08 -3.02 -15.06
N SER A 217 -6.90 -3.60 -15.15
CA SER A 217 -6.29 -3.99 -16.41
C SER A 217 -6.19 -5.52 -16.45
N MET A 218 -7.10 -6.13 -17.17
CA MET A 218 -7.08 -7.57 -17.41
C MET A 218 -6.08 -7.91 -18.51
N ARG A 219 -5.21 -8.89 -18.27
CA ARG A 219 -4.28 -9.42 -19.26
C ARG A 219 -4.45 -10.90 -19.43
N HIS A 220 -4.58 -11.31 -20.69
CA HIS A 220 -4.55 -12.69 -21.09
C HIS A 220 -3.14 -13.01 -21.57
N VAL A 221 -2.49 -13.96 -20.93
CA VAL A 221 -1.23 -14.52 -21.39
C VAL A 221 -1.47 -15.95 -21.79
N SER A 222 -1.45 -16.21 -23.09
CA SER A 222 -1.50 -17.57 -23.62
C SER A 222 -0.07 -18.07 -23.78
N THR A 223 0.35 -19.01 -22.93
CA THR A 223 1.66 -19.62 -23.05
C THR A 223 1.62 -21.09 -22.72
N PRO A 224 1.68 -21.96 -23.73
CA PRO A 224 1.87 -23.40 -23.52
C PRO A 224 3.10 -23.71 -22.66
N GLU A 225 4.12 -22.86 -22.74
CA GLU A 225 5.41 -23.01 -22.06
C GLU A 225 5.33 -22.75 -20.54
N LEU A 226 4.34 -22.00 -20.04
CA LEU A 226 4.15 -21.78 -18.61
C LEU A 226 3.75 -23.04 -17.85
N LEU A 227 3.20 -24.01 -18.51
CA LEU A 227 2.57 -25.17 -17.90
C LEU A 227 3.42 -26.44 -17.99
N GLY A 228 4.57 -26.38 -18.67
CA GLY A 228 5.46 -27.54 -18.79
C GLY A 228 4.84 -28.70 -19.60
N LEU A 229 3.91 -28.37 -20.49
CA LEU A 229 3.33 -29.31 -21.45
C LEU A 229 4.09 -29.32 -22.77
#